data_b04c85f1775c525ff783c5bfb930efff
#
_entry.id   b04c85f1775c525ff783c5bfb930efff
#
_cell.length_a   1.000
_cell.length_b   1.000
_cell.length_c   1.000
_cell.angle_alpha   90.00
_cell.angle_beta   90.00
_cell.angle_gamma   90.00
#
_symmetry.space_group_name_H-M   'P 1'
#
loop_
_entity.id
_entity.type
_entity.pdbx_description
1 polymer ?
#
loop_
_entity_poly.entity_id
_entity_poly.type
_entity_poly.pdbx_seq_one_letter_code
_entity_poly.pdbx_strand_id
1 'polypeptide(L)'
;MIKVNNIFKSFKEVDVLKNVTFNFEKGDIVGFLGPNGAGKSTLIKIMTGIMSPDKGTIYINNENIAENRNITKSNIGYIPEVPNGFNNLTVKEFLFFCGELRSLKKDIIESELDLIDRQFQIKDFFHKRMDSLSKGLRQRTWLIQALLHNPDLLFLDEPTDGLDPIQKSSMINFIKRIGINKTIIITSHTLEDLQILCNHVLIIKDGFLVFNENLETVLKNYKDLNNAYMQIIN
;
A
#
# COMPACT_ATOMS: atom_id res chain seq x y z
N MET A 1 -3.63 13.33 -5.31
CA MET A 1 -3.67 13.89 -3.95
C MET A 1 -4.70 13.14 -3.10
N ILE A 2 -4.33 12.74 -1.88
CA ILE A 2 -5.24 12.14 -0.89
C ILE A 2 -5.42 13.12 0.28
N LYS A 3 -6.68 13.30 0.74
CA LYS A 3 -7.00 14.08 1.95
C LYS A 3 -7.80 13.21 2.90
N VAL A 4 -7.34 13.09 4.12
CA VAL A 4 -7.97 12.34 5.22
C VAL A 4 -8.35 13.36 6.29
N ASN A 5 -9.65 13.50 6.58
CA ASN A 5 -10.16 14.54 7.45
C ASN A 5 -10.93 13.93 8.62
N ASN A 6 -10.43 14.16 9.83
CA ASN A 6 -11.09 13.86 11.10
C ASN A 6 -11.65 12.43 11.17
N ILE A 7 -10.84 11.42 10.81
CA ILE A 7 -11.28 10.04 10.82
C ILE A 7 -11.35 9.50 12.25
N PHE A 8 -12.52 8.96 12.59
CA PHE A 8 -12.78 8.21 13.81
C PHE A 8 -13.26 6.80 13.45
N LYS A 9 -12.83 5.81 14.22
CA LYS A 9 -13.30 4.43 14.12
C LYS A 9 -13.23 3.71 15.43
N SER A 10 -14.35 3.11 15.81
CA SER A 10 -14.48 2.29 17.02
C SER A 10 -14.96 0.89 16.65
N PHE A 11 -14.57 -0.09 17.43
CA PHE A 11 -15.11 -1.45 17.40
C PHE A 11 -15.64 -1.78 18.78
N LYS A 12 -16.97 -1.95 18.90
CA LYS A 12 -17.67 -2.07 20.17
C LYS A 12 -17.34 -0.85 21.05
N GLU A 13 -16.66 -1.06 22.18
CA GLU A 13 -16.28 -0.01 23.14
C GLU A 13 -14.83 0.48 22.99
N VAL A 14 -14.10 0.00 21.96
CA VAL A 14 -12.69 0.35 21.77
C VAL A 14 -12.54 1.34 20.61
N ASP A 15 -12.06 2.55 20.92
CA ASP A 15 -11.70 3.57 19.94
C ASP A 15 -10.35 3.25 19.30
N VAL A 16 -10.37 2.85 18.04
CA VAL A 16 -9.17 2.45 17.28
C VAL A 16 -8.54 3.60 16.50
N LEU A 17 -9.36 4.53 16.00
CA LEU A 17 -8.88 5.75 15.35
C LEU A 17 -9.56 6.97 15.98
N LYS A 18 -8.75 7.98 16.30
CA LYS A 18 -9.15 9.13 17.08
C LYS A 18 -8.71 10.42 16.40
N ASN A 19 -9.60 11.00 15.58
CA ASN A 19 -9.38 12.28 14.91
C ASN A 19 -8.14 12.32 14.00
N VAL A 20 -7.96 11.29 13.17
CA VAL A 20 -6.81 11.20 12.25
C VAL A 20 -7.03 12.13 11.06
N THR A 21 -6.10 13.07 10.85
CA THR A 21 -6.13 14.05 9.76
C THR A 21 -4.74 14.22 9.13
N PHE A 22 -4.65 14.08 7.82
CA PHE A 22 -3.43 14.33 7.02
C PHE A 22 -3.76 14.47 5.54
N ASN A 23 -2.80 14.93 4.77
CA ASN A 23 -2.88 14.97 3.32
C ASN A 23 -1.53 14.66 2.68
N PHE A 24 -1.58 14.10 1.46
CA PHE A 24 -0.42 13.85 0.62
C PHE A 24 -0.64 14.35 -0.78
N GLU A 25 0.47 14.71 -1.42
CA GLU A 25 0.50 15.13 -2.81
C GLU A 25 0.80 13.94 -3.74
N LYS A 26 0.64 14.18 -5.03
CA LYS A 26 0.99 13.19 -6.05
C LYS A 26 2.51 13.00 -6.08
N GLY A 27 2.96 11.74 -6.06
CA GLY A 27 4.37 11.38 -6.07
C GLY A 27 4.99 11.16 -4.70
N ASP A 28 4.22 11.35 -3.61
CA ASP A 28 4.71 11.02 -2.28
C ASP A 28 4.78 9.50 -2.07
N ILE A 29 5.91 9.05 -1.52
CA ILE A 29 6.05 7.70 -0.95
C ILE A 29 6.06 7.83 0.56
N VAL A 30 4.98 7.42 1.18
CA VAL A 30 4.69 7.65 2.60
C VAL A 30 4.93 6.39 3.40
N GLY A 31 5.89 6.42 4.32
CA GLY A 31 6.09 5.39 5.33
C GLY A 31 5.07 5.54 6.46
N PHE A 32 4.21 4.54 6.64
CA PHE A 32 3.18 4.55 7.67
C PHE A 32 3.58 3.63 8.83
N LEU A 33 3.96 4.23 9.95
CA LEU A 33 4.54 3.61 11.12
C LEU A 33 3.60 3.61 12.32
N GLY A 34 3.92 2.78 13.31
CA GLY A 34 3.25 2.71 14.59
C GLY A 34 3.31 1.30 15.19
N PRO A 35 3.12 1.15 16.50
CA PRO A 35 3.10 -0.15 17.16
C PRO A 35 1.94 -1.03 16.67
N ASN A 36 2.01 -2.33 16.99
CA ASN A 36 0.90 -3.24 16.72
C ASN A 36 -0.35 -2.79 17.49
N GLY A 37 -1.51 -2.84 16.84
CA GLY A 37 -2.76 -2.35 17.42
C GLY A 37 -2.97 -0.84 17.37
N ALA A 38 -2.02 -0.04 16.89
CA ALA A 38 -2.17 1.43 16.82
C ALA A 38 -3.26 1.94 15.87
N GLY A 39 -3.81 1.07 15.00
CA GLY A 39 -4.87 1.43 14.04
C GLY A 39 -4.42 1.49 12.57
N LYS A 40 -3.15 1.18 12.23
CA LYS A 40 -2.61 1.24 10.85
C LYS A 40 -3.47 0.49 9.83
N SER A 41 -3.67 -0.80 10.01
CA SER A 41 -4.45 -1.64 9.08
C SER A 41 -5.92 -1.23 9.02
N THR A 42 -6.48 -0.69 10.11
CA THR A 42 -7.84 -0.13 10.13
C THR A 42 -7.92 1.11 9.24
N LEU A 43 -6.95 2.03 9.37
CA LEU A 43 -6.91 3.23 8.55
C LEU A 43 -6.68 2.91 7.08
N ILE A 44 -5.79 1.95 6.75
CA ILE A 44 -5.60 1.47 5.36
C ILE A 44 -6.90 0.90 4.80
N LYS A 45 -7.64 0.06 5.55
CA LYS A 45 -8.94 -0.47 5.10
C LYS A 45 -9.98 0.63 4.87
N ILE A 46 -9.93 1.71 5.64
CA ILE A 46 -10.81 2.87 5.43
C ILE A 46 -10.39 3.64 4.18
N MET A 47 -9.10 3.93 4.01
CA MET A 47 -8.58 4.65 2.84
C MET A 47 -8.78 3.87 1.53
N THR A 48 -8.76 2.54 1.58
CA THR A 48 -9.02 1.68 0.41
C THR A 48 -10.51 1.42 0.15
N GLY A 49 -11.41 1.97 0.99
CA GLY A 49 -12.87 1.80 0.86
C GLY A 49 -13.38 0.41 1.26
N ILE A 50 -12.54 -0.45 1.85
CA ILE A 50 -12.93 -1.77 2.38
C ILE A 50 -13.81 -1.61 3.63
N MET A 51 -13.58 -0.53 4.39
CA MET A 51 -14.30 -0.22 5.62
C MET A 51 -14.73 1.24 5.63
N SER A 52 -15.91 1.53 6.19
CA SER A 52 -16.36 2.89 6.42
C SER A 52 -15.87 3.43 7.77
N PRO A 53 -15.45 4.69 7.85
CA PRO A 53 -15.21 5.34 9.14
C PRO A 53 -16.53 5.58 9.86
N ASP A 54 -16.49 5.80 11.19
CA ASP A 54 -17.66 6.20 11.94
C ASP A 54 -17.93 7.71 11.82
N LYS A 55 -16.84 8.50 11.68
CA LYS A 55 -16.89 9.94 11.39
C LYS A 55 -15.69 10.32 10.53
N GLY A 56 -15.82 11.46 9.84
CA GLY A 56 -14.79 12.01 8.97
C GLY A 56 -14.98 11.65 7.51
N THR A 57 -14.09 12.14 6.66
CA THR A 57 -14.18 12.00 5.20
C THR A 57 -12.81 11.77 4.60
N ILE A 58 -12.78 11.03 3.49
CA ILE A 58 -11.58 10.81 2.69
C ILE A 58 -11.86 11.24 1.26
N TYR A 59 -10.95 12.03 0.71
CA TYR A 59 -10.97 12.47 -0.67
C TYR A 59 -9.75 11.92 -1.41
N ILE A 60 -10.00 11.39 -2.61
CA ILE A 60 -8.96 11.02 -3.57
C ILE A 60 -9.23 11.83 -4.83
N ASN A 61 -8.22 12.60 -5.28
CA ASN A 61 -8.35 13.51 -6.42
C ASN A 61 -9.55 14.46 -6.31
N ASN A 62 -9.84 14.97 -5.09
CA ASN A 62 -10.94 15.83 -4.70
C ASN A 62 -12.34 15.17 -4.73
N GLU A 63 -12.44 13.87 -4.93
CA GLU A 63 -13.71 13.14 -4.88
C GLU A 63 -13.82 12.34 -3.58
N ASN A 64 -14.99 12.42 -2.93
CA ASN A 64 -15.27 11.70 -1.68
C ASN A 64 -15.46 10.20 -1.98
N ILE A 65 -14.64 9.34 -1.37
CA ILE A 65 -14.70 7.90 -1.59
C ILE A 65 -16.00 7.24 -1.08
N ALA A 66 -16.69 7.87 -0.13
CA ALA A 66 -17.96 7.36 0.39
C ALA A 66 -19.12 7.59 -0.61
N GLU A 67 -19.05 8.67 -1.39
CA GLU A 67 -20.06 9.05 -2.38
C GLU A 67 -19.81 8.37 -3.73
N ASN A 68 -18.54 8.19 -4.09
CA ASN A 68 -18.15 7.56 -5.36
C ASN A 68 -17.21 6.36 -5.14
N ARG A 69 -17.83 5.19 -4.91
CA ARG A 69 -17.06 3.93 -4.71
C ARG A 69 -16.28 3.47 -5.95
N ASN A 70 -16.59 3.97 -7.13
CA ASN A 70 -15.84 3.62 -8.34
C ASN A 70 -14.42 4.17 -8.32
N ILE A 71 -14.18 5.28 -7.62
CA ILE A 71 -12.84 5.86 -7.43
C ILE A 71 -11.88 4.87 -6.78
N THR A 72 -12.33 4.16 -5.74
CA THR A 72 -11.49 3.18 -5.08
C THR A 72 -11.11 2.03 -6.00
N LYS A 73 -12.01 1.64 -6.92
CA LYS A 73 -11.74 0.60 -7.92
C LYS A 73 -10.77 1.04 -9.01
N SER A 74 -10.92 2.28 -9.50
CA SER A 74 -10.14 2.77 -10.65
C SER A 74 -8.79 3.37 -10.24
N ASN A 75 -8.71 4.01 -9.07
CA ASN A 75 -7.53 4.79 -8.68
C ASN A 75 -6.67 4.15 -7.59
N ILE A 76 -7.11 3.04 -6.97
CA ILE A 76 -6.39 2.40 -5.87
C ILE A 76 -5.92 1.00 -6.25
N GLY A 77 -4.61 0.76 -6.11
CA GLY A 77 -4.03 -0.57 -6.00
C GLY A 77 -3.77 -0.91 -4.53
N TYR A 78 -4.05 -2.15 -4.13
CA TYR A 78 -3.85 -2.58 -2.76
C TYR A 78 -3.22 -3.97 -2.66
N ILE A 79 -2.19 -4.09 -1.83
CA ILE A 79 -1.57 -5.35 -1.42
C ILE A 79 -1.77 -5.49 0.09
N PRO A 80 -2.50 -6.51 0.56
CA PRO A 80 -2.63 -6.79 1.98
C PRO A 80 -1.36 -7.43 2.56
N GLU A 81 -1.15 -7.31 3.87
CA GLU A 81 -0.04 -7.92 4.62
C GLU A 81 0.09 -9.43 4.37
N VAL A 82 -1.04 -10.13 4.35
CA VAL A 82 -1.10 -11.57 4.05
C VAL A 82 -1.88 -11.77 2.75
N PRO A 83 -1.20 -11.77 1.58
CA PRO A 83 -1.83 -12.05 0.31
C PRO A 83 -2.33 -13.50 0.28
N ASN A 84 -3.62 -13.69 0.40
CA ASN A 84 -4.24 -15.03 0.51
C ASN A 84 -5.45 -15.20 -0.42
N GLY A 85 -5.80 -16.45 -0.70
CA GLY A 85 -6.90 -16.79 -1.60
C GLY A 85 -6.43 -17.18 -3.00
N PHE A 86 -7.40 -17.59 -3.83
CA PHE A 86 -7.20 -17.96 -5.25
C PHE A 86 -6.21 -19.11 -5.48
N ASN A 87 -6.00 -19.98 -4.48
CA ASN A 87 -4.99 -21.03 -4.46
C ASN A 87 -5.09 -21.99 -5.66
N ASN A 88 -6.29 -22.20 -6.18
CA ASN A 88 -6.54 -23.12 -7.30
C ASN A 88 -6.30 -22.51 -8.69
N LEU A 89 -6.15 -21.19 -8.76
CA LEU A 89 -5.89 -20.51 -10.03
C LEU A 89 -4.41 -20.52 -10.37
N THR A 90 -4.09 -20.54 -11.66
CA THR A 90 -2.77 -20.18 -12.15
C THR A 90 -2.54 -18.66 -11.99
N VAL A 91 -1.29 -18.24 -12.01
CA VAL A 91 -0.93 -16.81 -11.97
C VAL A 91 -1.63 -16.05 -13.10
N LYS A 92 -1.65 -16.60 -14.32
CA LYS A 92 -2.34 -15.99 -15.46
C LYS A 92 -3.83 -15.82 -15.18
N GLU A 93 -4.52 -16.89 -14.77
CA GLU A 93 -5.95 -16.85 -14.47
C GLU A 93 -6.28 -15.85 -13.36
N PHE A 94 -5.47 -15.79 -12.30
CA PHE A 94 -5.63 -14.85 -11.21
C PHE A 94 -5.51 -13.39 -11.70
N LEU A 95 -4.51 -13.06 -12.51
CA LEU A 95 -4.30 -11.71 -13.01
C LEU A 95 -5.41 -11.28 -13.99
N PHE A 96 -5.85 -12.18 -14.87
CA PHE A 96 -6.99 -11.92 -15.75
C PHE A 96 -8.27 -11.69 -14.94
N PHE A 97 -8.55 -12.57 -13.97
CA PHE A 97 -9.68 -12.42 -13.07
C PHE A 97 -9.68 -11.06 -12.34
N CYS A 98 -8.53 -10.64 -11.79
CA CYS A 98 -8.40 -9.35 -11.13
C CYS A 98 -8.62 -8.17 -12.09
N GLY A 99 -8.12 -8.26 -13.32
CA GLY A 99 -8.34 -7.25 -14.35
C GLY A 99 -9.82 -7.14 -14.77
N GLU A 100 -10.46 -8.27 -14.99
CA GLU A 100 -11.91 -8.34 -15.36
C GLU A 100 -12.81 -7.80 -14.24
N LEU A 101 -12.50 -8.08 -12.96
CA LEU A 101 -13.21 -7.50 -11.80
C LEU A 101 -13.12 -5.96 -11.75
N ARG A 102 -12.08 -5.40 -12.36
CA ARG A 102 -11.89 -3.94 -12.52
C ARG A 102 -12.43 -3.43 -13.84
N SER A 103 -13.18 -4.26 -14.56
CA SER A 103 -13.80 -3.95 -15.86
C SER A 103 -12.78 -3.65 -16.97
N LEU A 104 -11.57 -4.15 -16.86
CA LEU A 104 -10.58 -4.08 -17.94
C LEU A 104 -10.92 -5.10 -19.03
N LYS A 105 -10.78 -4.70 -20.30
CA LYS A 105 -10.87 -5.62 -21.43
C LYS A 105 -9.63 -6.52 -21.50
N LYS A 106 -9.77 -7.70 -22.11
CA LYS A 106 -8.68 -8.69 -22.20
C LYS A 106 -7.46 -8.15 -22.94
N ASP A 107 -7.67 -7.42 -24.02
CA ASP A 107 -6.58 -6.77 -24.77
C ASP A 107 -5.79 -5.76 -23.93
N ILE A 108 -6.48 -5.01 -23.07
CA ILE A 108 -5.85 -4.09 -22.12
C ILE A 108 -5.06 -4.86 -21.06
N ILE A 109 -5.65 -5.92 -20.49
CA ILE A 109 -4.95 -6.76 -19.50
C ILE A 109 -3.66 -7.35 -20.10
N GLU A 110 -3.74 -7.87 -21.33
CA GLU A 110 -2.57 -8.43 -22.04
C GLU A 110 -1.49 -7.36 -22.26
N SER A 111 -1.86 -6.18 -22.75
CA SER A 111 -0.92 -5.09 -22.98
C SER A 111 -0.24 -4.59 -21.71
N GLU A 112 -0.98 -4.46 -20.60
CA GLU A 112 -0.41 -4.08 -19.30
C GLU A 112 0.50 -5.17 -18.75
N LEU A 113 0.12 -6.44 -18.88
CA LEU A 113 0.98 -7.57 -18.50
C LEU A 113 2.27 -7.62 -19.32
N ASP A 114 2.24 -7.29 -20.61
CA ASP A 114 3.42 -7.22 -21.47
C ASP A 114 4.37 -6.09 -21.03
N LEU A 115 3.83 -4.94 -20.63
CA LEU A 115 4.61 -3.83 -20.08
C LEU A 115 5.28 -4.19 -18.75
N ILE A 116 4.53 -4.83 -17.88
CA ILE A 116 4.99 -5.27 -16.55
C ILE A 116 6.00 -6.42 -16.68
N ASP A 117 5.80 -7.35 -17.62
CA ASP A 117 6.66 -8.51 -17.84
C ASP A 117 8.11 -8.12 -18.16
N ARG A 118 8.32 -7.02 -18.88
CA ARG A 118 9.67 -6.49 -19.17
C ARG A 118 10.50 -6.23 -17.92
N GLN A 119 9.85 -6.06 -16.78
CA GLN A 119 10.50 -5.75 -15.51
C GLN A 119 10.48 -6.93 -14.53
N PHE A 120 9.43 -7.75 -14.56
CA PHE A 120 9.18 -8.80 -13.57
C PHE A 120 9.36 -10.22 -14.08
N GLN A 121 9.47 -10.42 -15.41
CA GLN A 121 9.53 -11.76 -16.02
C GLN A 121 8.40 -12.66 -15.48
N ILE A 122 7.18 -12.11 -15.40
CA ILE A 122 6.05 -12.83 -14.83
C ILE A 122 5.58 -13.98 -15.71
N LYS A 123 5.80 -13.87 -17.03
CA LYS A 123 5.41 -14.90 -17.98
C LYS A 123 6.11 -16.23 -17.73
N ASP A 124 7.31 -16.21 -17.13
CA ASP A 124 8.08 -17.41 -16.79
C ASP A 124 7.33 -18.33 -15.80
N PHE A 125 6.40 -17.76 -15.02
CA PHE A 125 5.62 -18.51 -14.04
C PHE A 125 4.10 -18.35 -14.18
N PHE A 126 3.59 -17.85 -15.30
CA PHE A 126 2.16 -17.73 -15.59
C PHE A 126 1.37 -19.05 -15.42
N HIS A 127 1.99 -20.18 -15.74
CA HIS A 127 1.40 -21.50 -15.65
C HIS A 127 1.38 -22.09 -14.22
N LYS A 128 2.14 -21.49 -13.29
CA LYS A 128 2.20 -21.99 -11.92
C LYS A 128 0.92 -21.64 -11.17
N ARG A 129 0.48 -22.54 -10.31
CA ARG A 129 -0.66 -22.29 -9.41
C ARG A 129 -0.24 -21.35 -8.29
N MET A 130 -1.19 -20.52 -7.81
CA MET A 130 -0.95 -19.56 -6.75
C MET A 130 -0.49 -20.23 -5.45
N ASP A 131 -0.98 -21.44 -5.12
CA ASP A 131 -0.55 -22.20 -3.92
C ASP A 131 0.89 -22.73 -4.01
N SER A 132 1.41 -22.94 -5.22
CA SER A 132 2.76 -23.48 -5.47
C SER A 132 3.85 -22.39 -5.54
N LEU A 133 3.49 -21.13 -5.46
CA LEU A 133 4.44 -20.02 -5.54
C LEU A 133 5.27 -19.90 -4.26
N SER A 134 6.57 -19.59 -4.42
CA SER A 134 7.37 -19.07 -3.32
C SER A 134 6.78 -17.76 -2.79
N LYS A 135 7.10 -17.38 -1.54
CA LYS A 135 6.61 -16.13 -0.94
C LYS A 135 6.92 -14.93 -1.85
N GLY A 136 8.13 -14.84 -2.38
CA GLY A 136 8.55 -13.74 -3.27
C GLY A 136 7.79 -13.69 -4.60
N LEU A 137 7.54 -14.86 -5.25
CA LEU A 137 6.74 -14.89 -6.47
C LEU A 137 5.28 -14.53 -6.20
N ARG A 138 4.73 -14.96 -5.07
CA ARG A 138 3.39 -14.60 -4.64
C ARG A 138 3.28 -13.09 -4.41
N GLN A 139 4.23 -12.50 -3.68
CA GLN A 139 4.28 -11.06 -3.43
C GLN A 139 4.36 -10.25 -4.73
N ARG A 140 5.21 -10.67 -5.69
CA ARG A 140 5.27 -10.06 -7.03
C ARG A 140 3.94 -10.15 -7.76
N THR A 141 3.30 -11.31 -7.75
CA THR A 141 2.00 -11.51 -8.40
C THR A 141 0.93 -10.56 -7.83
N TRP A 142 0.89 -10.41 -6.51
CA TRP A 142 -0.03 -9.47 -5.87
C TRP A 142 0.29 -8.01 -6.15
N LEU A 143 1.57 -7.65 -6.28
CA LEU A 143 1.95 -6.31 -6.71
C LEU A 143 1.49 -6.03 -8.14
N ILE A 144 1.64 -7.00 -9.03
CA ILE A 144 1.23 -6.87 -10.42
C ILE A 144 -0.29 -6.70 -10.53
N GLN A 145 -1.10 -7.48 -9.80
CA GLN A 145 -2.55 -7.29 -9.79
C GLN A 145 -2.94 -5.89 -9.30
N ALA A 146 -2.21 -5.32 -8.35
CA ALA A 146 -2.46 -3.97 -7.86
C ALA A 146 -2.12 -2.88 -8.89
N LEU A 147 -1.27 -3.19 -9.86
CA LEU A 147 -0.82 -2.27 -10.92
C LEU A 147 -1.59 -2.38 -12.23
N LEU A 148 -2.30 -3.49 -12.49
CA LEU A 148 -2.94 -3.80 -13.77
C LEU A 148 -3.85 -2.70 -14.33
N HIS A 149 -4.52 -1.95 -13.46
CA HIS A 149 -5.42 -0.87 -13.85
C HIS A 149 -4.76 0.51 -13.77
N ASN A 150 -3.44 0.54 -13.71
CA ASN A 150 -2.61 1.74 -13.66
C ASN A 150 -3.09 2.79 -12.62
N PRO A 151 -3.25 2.43 -11.34
CA PRO A 151 -3.77 3.32 -10.31
C PRO A 151 -2.82 4.48 -10.03
N ASP A 152 -3.36 5.63 -9.60
CA ASP A 152 -2.56 6.77 -9.11
C ASP A 152 -2.05 6.55 -7.66
N LEU A 153 -2.77 5.74 -6.88
CA LEU A 153 -2.51 5.51 -5.46
C LEU A 153 -2.33 4.02 -5.16
N LEU A 154 -1.24 3.69 -4.49
CA LEU A 154 -0.93 2.32 -4.07
C LEU A 154 -0.85 2.23 -2.55
N PHE A 155 -1.48 1.21 -2.00
CA PHE A 155 -1.32 0.81 -0.61
C PHE A 155 -0.59 -0.53 -0.56
N LEU A 156 0.58 -0.54 0.07
CA LEU A 156 1.46 -1.69 0.17
C LEU A 156 1.65 -2.04 1.65
N ASP A 157 0.93 -3.08 2.10
CA ASP A 157 1.00 -3.51 3.51
C ASP A 157 2.06 -4.62 3.62
N GLU A 158 3.20 -4.29 4.25
CA GLU A 158 4.38 -5.17 4.45
C GLU A 158 4.91 -5.83 3.15
N PRO A 159 5.15 -5.09 2.04
CA PRO A 159 5.46 -5.69 0.74
C PRO A 159 6.82 -6.40 0.69
N THR A 160 7.70 -6.17 1.65
CA THR A 160 9.05 -6.76 1.72
C THR A 160 9.18 -7.83 2.80
N ASP A 161 8.10 -8.10 3.57
CA ASP A 161 8.16 -9.05 4.67
C ASP A 161 8.46 -10.48 4.20
N GLY A 162 9.43 -11.11 4.87
CA GLY A 162 9.84 -12.49 4.64
C GLY A 162 10.42 -12.78 3.24
N LEU A 163 10.87 -11.77 2.52
CA LEU A 163 11.69 -11.91 1.32
C LEU A 163 13.17 -12.10 1.70
N ASP A 164 13.89 -12.89 0.90
CA ASP A 164 15.34 -12.94 1.01
C ASP A 164 15.98 -11.59 0.59
N PRO A 165 17.26 -11.33 0.95
CA PRO A 165 17.90 -10.04 0.69
C PRO A 165 17.90 -9.61 -0.78
N ILE A 166 18.02 -10.55 -1.72
CA ILE A 166 18.06 -10.28 -3.17
C ILE A 166 16.66 -9.89 -3.65
N GLN A 167 15.64 -10.65 -3.27
CA GLN A 167 14.25 -10.39 -3.58
C GLN A 167 13.79 -9.06 -2.97
N LYS A 168 14.18 -8.80 -1.72
CA LYS A 168 13.90 -7.55 -1.00
C LYS A 168 14.49 -6.34 -1.72
N SER A 169 15.77 -6.38 -2.08
CA SER A 169 16.43 -5.30 -2.85
C SER A 169 15.74 -5.07 -4.20
N SER A 170 15.38 -6.13 -4.91
CA SER A 170 14.63 -6.05 -6.16
C SER A 170 13.27 -5.37 -5.99
N MET A 171 12.53 -5.73 -4.93
CA MET A 171 11.22 -5.14 -4.60
C MET A 171 11.34 -3.66 -4.25
N ILE A 172 12.30 -3.28 -3.41
CA ILE A 172 12.59 -1.89 -3.04
C ILE A 172 12.88 -1.05 -4.29
N ASN A 173 13.78 -1.52 -5.16
CA ASN A 173 14.13 -0.82 -6.39
C ASN A 173 12.93 -0.66 -7.33
N PHE A 174 12.05 -1.64 -7.36
CA PHE A 174 10.84 -1.55 -8.14
C PHE A 174 9.85 -0.53 -7.57
N ILE A 175 9.58 -0.57 -6.25
CA ILE A 175 8.69 0.41 -5.58
C ILE A 175 9.19 1.84 -5.82
N LYS A 176 10.50 2.09 -5.73
CA LYS A 176 11.09 3.41 -6.07
C LYS A 176 10.75 3.86 -7.48
N ARG A 177 10.88 2.96 -8.47
CA ARG A 177 10.62 3.31 -9.88
C ARG A 177 9.16 3.66 -10.13
N ILE A 178 8.22 2.88 -9.59
CA ILE A 178 6.79 3.18 -9.77
C ILE A 178 6.37 4.42 -8.99
N GLY A 179 7.03 4.74 -7.88
CA GLY A 179 6.77 5.90 -7.04
C GLY A 179 7.03 7.25 -7.73
N ILE A 180 7.81 7.29 -8.83
CA ILE A 180 8.07 8.54 -9.58
C ILE A 180 6.76 9.17 -10.07
N ASN A 181 5.76 8.36 -10.43
CA ASN A 181 4.50 8.81 -11.02
C ASN A 181 3.26 8.45 -10.18
N LYS A 182 3.44 7.80 -9.04
CA LYS A 182 2.35 7.29 -8.20
C LYS A 182 2.55 7.73 -6.76
N THR A 183 1.45 7.95 -6.05
CA THR A 183 1.50 8.10 -4.59
C THR A 183 1.46 6.71 -3.97
N ILE A 184 2.36 6.43 -3.04
CA ILE A 184 2.47 5.11 -2.40
C ILE A 184 2.39 5.29 -0.89
N ILE A 185 1.50 4.55 -0.24
CA ILE A 185 1.47 4.40 1.21
C ILE A 185 1.96 3.00 1.53
N ILE A 186 3.03 2.92 2.31
CA ILE A 186 3.70 1.67 2.60
C ILE A 186 3.86 1.48 4.11
N THR A 187 3.47 0.31 4.60
CA THR A 187 3.84 -0.12 5.95
C THR A 187 5.05 -1.05 5.89
N SER A 188 5.87 -1.03 6.92
CA SER A 188 6.92 -2.02 7.13
C SER A 188 7.30 -2.08 8.61
N HIS A 189 7.65 -3.28 9.07
CA HIS A 189 8.28 -3.48 10.37
C HIS A 189 9.79 -3.16 10.33
N THR A 190 10.37 -3.04 9.14
CA THR A 190 11.79 -2.72 8.94
C THR A 190 11.92 -1.23 8.64
N LEU A 191 12.36 -0.44 9.62
CA LEU A 191 12.48 1.02 9.50
C LEU A 191 13.52 1.43 8.44
N GLU A 192 14.57 0.62 8.27
CA GLU A 192 15.59 0.82 7.23
C GLU A 192 15.01 0.78 5.82
N ASP A 193 14.04 -0.12 5.55
CA ASP A 193 13.37 -0.18 4.25
C ASP A 193 12.59 1.10 3.98
N LEU A 194 11.85 1.59 4.98
CA LEU A 194 11.09 2.83 4.86
C LEU A 194 12.02 4.03 4.70
N GLN A 195 13.14 4.08 5.42
CA GLN A 195 14.12 5.16 5.24
C GLN A 195 14.73 5.18 3.83
N ILE A 196 14.83 4.01 3.18
CA ILE A 196 15.30 3.92 1.79
C ILE A 196 14.22 4.33 0.80
N LEU A 197 12.95 3.98 1.07
CA LEU A 197 11.83 4.10 0.13
C LEU A 197 11.12 5.45 0.18
N CYS A 198 10.89 5.97 1.39
CA CYS A 198 9.93 7.03 1.61
C CYS A 198 10.55 8.42 1.46
N ASN A 199 9.72 9.40 1.12
CA ASN A 199 10.04 10.82 1.23
C ASN A 199 9.21 11.50 2.34
N HIS A 200 8.22 10.80 2.89
CA HIS A 200 7.35 11.30 3.95
C HIS A 200 7.09 10.20 4.99
N VAL A 201 6.91 10.58 6.25
CA VAL A 201 6.70 9.65 7.37
C VAL A 201 5.50 10.05 8.19
N LEU A 202 4.60 9.09 8.42
CA LEU A 202 3.50 9.17 9.37
C LEU A 202 3.71 8.19 10.51
N ILE A 203 3.45 8.61 11.76
CA ILE A 203 3.42 7.70 12.91
C ILE A 203 2.08 7.82 13.62
N ILE A 204 1.43 6.66 13.78
CA ILE A 204 0.20 6.53 14.56
C ILE A 204 0.49 5.79 15.87
N LYS A 205 -0.04 6.31 16.98
CA LYS A 205 0.06 5.71 18.32
C LYS A 205 -1.29 5.84 19.02
N ASP A 206 -1.80 4.74 19.59
CA ASP A 206 -3.06 4.69 20.33
C ASP A 206 -4.27 5.31 19.61
N GLY A 207 -4.28 5.17 18.28
CA GLY A 207 -5.32 5.71 17.40
C GLY A 207 -5.13 7.18 16.99
N PHE A 208 -4.12 7.87 17.48
CA PHE A 208 -3.80 9.24 17.12
C PHE A 208 -2.66 9.33 16.11
N LEU A 209 -2.74 10.27 15.19
CA LEU A 209 -1.59 10.67 14.38
C LEU A 209 -0.68 11.54 15.26
N VAL A 210 0.48 11.00 15.65
CA VAL A 210 1.42 11.68 16.55
C VAL A 210 2.60 12.31 15.83
N PHE A 211 2.82 11.94 14.55
CA PHE A 211 3.91 12.48 13.75
C PHE A 211 3.56 12.48 12.25
N ASN A 212 3.95 13.56 11.55
CA ASN A 212 3.66 13.77 10.13
C ASN A 212 4.70 14.74 9.54
N GLU A 213 5.79 14.22 8.96
CA GLU A 213 6.92 15.01 8.50
C GLU A 213 7.59 14.43 7.25
N ASN A 214 8.27 15.29 6.48
CA ASN A 214 9.17 14.87 5.41
C ASN A 214 10.38 14.11 5.98
N LEU A 215 10.80 13.05 5.31
CA LEU A 215 11.94 12.23 5.74
C LEU A 215 13.24 13.04 5.87
N GLU A 216 13.49 14.00 4.99
CA GLU A 216 14.66 14.88 5.10
C GLU A 216 14.71 15.63 6.44
N THR A 217 13.55 16.16 6.88
CA THR A 217 13.40 16.82 8.19
C THR A 217 13.68 15.83 9.34
N VAL A 218 13.16 14.61 9.21
CA VAL A 218 13.39 13.53 10.19
C VAL A 218 14.88 13.23 10.31
N LEU A 219 15.57 13.00 9.19
CA LEU A 219 16.99 12.65 9.18
C LEU A 219 17.87 13.79 9.72
N LYS A 220 17.47 15.03 9.47
CA LYS A 220 18.16 16.23 9.99
C LYS A 220 18.03 16.35 11.50
N ASN A 221 16.87 16.03 12.07
CA ASN A 221 16.58 16.24 13.49
C ASN A 221 16.93 15.03 14.36
N TYR A 222 16.87 13.80 13.82
CA TYR A 222 16.95 12.55 14.58
C TYR A 222 18.07 11.62 14.14
N LYS A 223 18.90 12.00 13.17
CA LYS A 223 19.98 11.19 12.60
C LYS A 223 19.50 10.05 11.67
N ASP A 224 18.50 9.26 12.09
CA ASP A 224 17.86 8.19 11.30
C ASP A 224 16.42 7.98 11.74
N LEU A 225 15.67 7.21 10.94
CA LEU A 225 14.25 6.95 11.18
C LEU A 225 14.01 6.11 12.45
N ASN A 226 14.95 5.23 12.81
CA ASN A 226 14.83 4.40 14.01
C ASN A 226 14.91 5.26 15.28
N ASN A 227 15.87 6.19 15.34
CA ASN A 227 15.98 7.13 16.46
C ASN A 227 14.75 8.03 16.58
N ALA A 228 14.23 8.54 15.45
CA ALA A 228 12.99 9.31 15.43
C ALA A 228 11.82 8.49 15.99
N TYR A 229 11.62 7.28 15.48
CA TYR A 229 10.56 6.40 15.91
C TYR A 229 10.62 6.09 17.40
N MET A 230 11.79 5.73 17.92
CA MET A 230 11.98 5.42 19.34
C MET A 230 11.70 6.62 20.26
N GLN A 231 12.06 7.84 19.86
CA GLN A 231 11.79 9.04 20.65
C GLN A 231 10.31 9.46 20.64
N ILE A 232 9.61 9.23 19.52
CA ILE A 232 8.19 9.62 19.37
C ILE A 232 7.27 8.60 20.05
N ILE A 233 7.65 7.32 20.03
CA ILE A 233 6.82 6.25 20.59
C ILE A 233 7.03 6.09 22.10
N ASN A 234 8.17 6.40 22.66
CA ASN A 234 8.40 6.38 24.10
C ASN A 234 7.85 7.65 24.75
#